data_fa974c3758cc8ee81d6f4716775e0711
#
_entry.id   fa974c3758cc8ee81d6f4716775e0711
#
_cell.length_a   1.000
_cell.length_b   1.000
_cell.length_c   1.000
_cell.angle_alpha   90.00
_cell.angle_beta   90.00
_cell.angle_gamma   90.00
#
_symmetry.space_group_name_H-M   'P 1'
#
loop_
_entity.id
_entity.type
_entity.pdbx_description
1 polymer ?
#
loop_
_entity_poly.entity_id
_entity_poly.type
_entity_poly.pdbx_seq_one_letter_code
_entity_poly.pdbx_strand_id
1 'polypeptide(L)'
;MAKPFDISKFRKNLTKNITGISTGFNDPDTWISTGSYGLNFLISGDFYRGVPMGKVTVFAGESGAGKSYVVSGNIAKAAQDQGIFVVMIDTENALDEKWLKNINVDTSEEKMLRIGASMIDEVAKIVHDFVTDYKANHLDLPKEQRPKILFIIDSIGMLDRKSVV
;
A
#
# COMPACT_ATOMS: atom_id res chain seq x y z
N MET A 1 -23.80 42.01 16.93
CA MET A 1 -22.96 41.33 15.92
C MET A 1 -22.50 40.02 16.49
N ALA A 2 -22.68 38.90 15.80
CA ALA A 2 -22.17 37.60 16.23
C ALA A 2 -20.63 37.62 16.20
N LYS A 3 -19.97 37.06 17.24
CA LYS A 3 -18.52 36.95 17.27
C LYS A 3 -18.07 36.00 16.13
N PRO A 4 -17.03 36.34 15.36
CA PRO A 4 -16.53 35.46 14.32
C PRO A 4 -16.07 34.14 14.92
N PHE A 5 -16.26 33.03 14.17
CA PHE A 5 -15.88 31.69 14.60
C PHE A 5 -14.35 31.59 14.68
N ASP A 6 -13.82 31.26 15.87
CA ASP A 6 -12.39 31.14 16.11
C ASP A 6 -11.91 29.70 15.80
N ILE A 7 -11.45 29.49 14.55
CA ILE A 7 -10.93 28.23 14.08
C ILE A 7 -9.68 27.79 14.86
N SER A 8 -8.84 28.73 15.30
CA SER A 8 -7.59 28.43 16.02
C SER A 8 -7.89 27.81 17.38
N LYS A 9 -8.88 28.35 18.10
CA LYS A 9 -9.33 27.82 19.38
C LYS A 9 -9.99 26.45 19.21
N PHE A 10 -10.81 26.29 18.19
CA PHE A 10 -11.45 25.00 17.88
C PHE A 10 -10.40 23.92 17.56
N ARG A 11 -9.41 24.22 16.70
CA ARG A 11 -8.32 23.30 16.36
C ARG A 11 -7.53 22.86 17.60
N LYS A 12 -7.15 23.80 18.48
CA LYS A 12 -6.46 23.48 19.74
C LYS A 12 -7.27 22.56 20.65
N ASN A 13 -8.58 22.77 20.73
CA ASN A 13 -9.46 21.91 21.52
C ASN A 13 -9.58 20.50 20.95
N LEU A 14 -9.69 20.37 19.61
CA LEU A 14 -9.73 19.06 18.95
C LEU A 14 -8.45 18.25 19.23
N THR A 15 -7.28 18.86 19.02
CA THR A 15 -5.99 18.16 19.21
C THR A 15 -5.71 17.84 20.67
N LYS A 16 -6.29 18.57 21.62
CA LYS A 16 -6.15 18.32 23.07
C LYS A 16 -7.05 17.18 23.56
N ASN A 17 -8.25 17.05 22.98
CA ASN A 17 -9.28 16.16 23.50
C ASN A 17 -9.37 14.82 22.79
N ILE A 18 -8.74 14.68 21.60
CA ILE A 18 -8.81 13.47 20.79
C ILE A 18 -7.38 13.05 20.42
N THR A 19 -6.93 11.96 21.00
CA THR A 19 -5.67 11.32 20.66
C THR A 19 -5.70 10.75 19.23
N GLY A 20 -4.63 11.00 18.45
CA GLY A 20 -4.51 10.48 17.08
C GLY A 20 -5.11 11.35 15.98
N ILE A 21 -5.70 12.50 16.31
CA ILE A 21 -6.10 13.50 15.31
C ILE A 21 -4.86 14.20 14.75
N SER A 22 -4.74 14.19 13.42
CA SER A 22 -3.84 15.08 12.67
C SER A 22 -4.64 16.22 12.05
N THR A 23 -4.09 17.43 12.06
CA THR A 23 -4.67 18.59 11.39
C THR A 23 -3.76 18.99 10.22
N GLY A 24 -4.35 19.19 9.03
CA GLY A 24 -3.61 19.54 7.81
C GLY A 24 -3.69 18.45 6.75
N PHE A 25 -3.05 18.71 5.62
CA PHE A 25 -2.92 17.74 4.53
C PHE A 25 -1.78 16.77 4.85
N ASN A 26 -2.01 15.50 4.54
CA ASN A 26 -0.99 14.46 4.68
C ASN A 26 -0.57 14.05 3.26
N ASP A 27 0.31 14.87 2.68
CA ASP A 27 0.84 14.61 1.35
C ASP A 27 1.85 13.45 1.39
N PRO A 28 1.83 12.58 0.39
CA PRO A 28 2.78 11.47 0.31
C PRO A 28 4.21 11.98 0.05
N ASP A 29 5.16 11.52 0.85
CA ASP A 29 6.59 11.84 0.66
C ASP A 29 7.23 10.96 -0.42
N THR A 30 6.63 9.81 -0.72
CA THR A 30 7.17 8.81 -1.64
C THR A 30 6.07 8.35 -2.59
N TRP A 31 6.43 8.21 -3.85
CA TRP A 31 5.55 7.76 -4.92
C TRP A 31 6.23 6.61 -5.67
N ILE A 32 5.44 5.62 -6.07
CA ILE A 32 5.91 4.45 -6.82
C ILE A 32 5.32 4.53 -8.23
N SER A 33 6.18 4.47 -9.25
CA SER A 33 5.72 4.49 -10.63
C SER A 33 4.90 3.23 -10.98
N THR A 34 3.87 3.41 -11.80
CA THR A 34 3.11 2.29 -12.39
C THR A 34 3.78 1.67 -13.61
N GLY A 35 4.93 2.22 -14.04
CA GLY A 35 5.58 1.84 -15.30
C GLY A 35 4.96 2.50 -16.54
N SER A 36 3.87 3.25 -16.39
CA SER A 36 3.20 3.97 -17.46
C SER A 36 3.11 5.46 -17.14
N TYR A 37 3.71 6.31 -17.97
CA TYR A 37 3.64 7.76 -17.82
C TYR A 37 2.19 8.28 -17.82
N GLY A 38 1.37 7.76 -18.72
CA GLY A 38 -0.05 8.16 -18.81
C GLY A 38 -0.83 7.78 -17.54
N LEU A 39 -0.62 6.57 -17.02
CA LEU A 39 -1.29 6.13 -15.80
C LEU A 39 -0.77 6.89 -14.58
N ASN A 40 0.52 7.16 -14.49
CA ASN A 40 1.09 8.01 -13.45
C ASN A 40 0.43 9.38 -13.44
N PHE A 41 0.34 10.02 -14.61
CA PHE A 41 -0.29 11.34 -14.74
C PHE A 41 -1.77 11.33 -14.33
N LEU A 42 -2.51 10.29 -14.69
CA LEU A 42 -3.92 10.15 -14.30
C LEU A 42 -4.11 10.00 -12.78
N ILE A 43 -3.16 9.35 -12.11
CA ILE A 43 -3.22 9.13 -10.65
C ILE A 43 -2.79 10.37 -9.86
N SER A 44 -1.70 11.00 -10.27
CA SER A 44 -1.01 12.01 -9.45
C SER A 44 -0.90 13.40 -10.08
N GLY A 45 -1.19 13.53 -11.36
CA GLY A 45 -0.91 14.74 -12.14
C GLY A 45 0.57 14.91 -12.54
N ASP A 46 1.40 13.89 -12.32
CA ASP A 46 2.84 13.90 -12.62
C ASP A 46 3.21 12.62 -13.41
N PHE A 47 3.99 12.74 -14.47
CA PHE A 47 4.36 11.60 -15.32
C PHE A 47 5.26 10.56 -14.63
N TYR A 48 5.94 10.92 -13.55
CA TYR A 48 6.87 10.05 -12.83
C TYR A 48 6.35 9.56 -11.49
N ARG A 49 5.24 10.11 -11.01
CA ARG A 49 4.60 9.78 -9.73
C ARG A 49 3.36 8.94 -9.97
N GLY A 50 3.41 7.66 -9.63
CA GLY A 50 2.28 6.74 -9.75
C GLY A 50 1.46 6.64 -8.47
N VAL A 51 1.58 5.52 -7.74
CA VAL A 51 0.82 5.30 -6.51
C VAL A 51 1.51 5.93 -5.30
N PRO A 52 0.75 6.59 -4.41
CA PRO A 52 1.30 7.24 -3.22
C PRO A 52 1.55 6.24 -2.09
N MET A 53 2.71 6.30 -1.47
CA MET A 53 2.98 5.57 -0.23
C MET A 53 2.16 6.12 0.94
N GLY A 54 1.81 5.22 1.89
CA GLY A 54 0.98 5.58 3.04
C GLY A 54 -0.49 5.80 2.73
N LYS A 55 -0.94 5.37 1.55
CA LYS A 55 -2.34 5.36 1.10
C LYS A 55 -2.72 3.98 0.59
N VAL A 56 -4.01 3.74 0.47
CA VAL A 56 -4.55 2.57 -0.23
C VAL A 56 -4.94 2.99 -1.64
N THR A 57 -4.43 2.28 -2.63
CA THR A 57 -4.79 2.47 -4.05
C THR A 57 -5.45 1.19 -4.55
N VAL A 58 -6.59 1.31 -5.21
CA VAL A 58 -7.33 0.18 -5.77
C VAL A 58 -7.33 0.26 -7.30
N PHE A 59 -6.93 -0.84 -7.93
CA PHE A 59 -7.03 -1.02 -9.37
C PHE A 59 -8.20 -1.95 -9.67
N ALA A 60 -9.23 -1.43 -10.34
CA ALA A 60 -10.41 -2.19 -10.72
C ALA A 60 -10.53 -2.26 -12.26
N GLY A 61 -11.06 -3.35 -12.78
CA GLY A 61 -11.25 -3.58 -14.20
C GLY A 61 -11.60 -5.04 -14.47
N GLU A 62 -12.01 -5.32 -15.71
CA GLU A 62 -12.34 -6.67 -16.17
C GLU A 62 -11.15 -7.64 -16.09
N SER A 63 -11.44 -8.94 -16.08
CA SER A 63 -10.41 -9.96 -16.22
C SER A 63 -9.63 -9.76 -17.52
N GLY A 64 -8.32 -9.97 -17.49
CA GLY A 64 -7.46 -9.75 -18.66
C GLY A 64 -7.09 -8.29 -18.96
N ALA A 65 -7.62 -7.30 -18.22
CA ALA A 65 -7.30 -5.88 -18.43
C ALA A 65 -5.86 -5.46 -18.02
N GLY A 66 -5.04 -6.39 -17.59
CA GLY A 66 -3.64 -6.13 -17.22
C GLY A 66 -3.41 -5.61 -15.78
N LYS A 67 -4.40 -5.74 -14.88
CA LYS A 67 -4.27 -5.31 -13.47
C LYS A 67 -3.04 -5.90 -12.79
N SER A 68 -2.91 -7.22 -12.83
CA SER A 68 -1.77 -7.92 -12.20
C SER A 68 -0.44 -7.53 -12.84
N TYR A 69 -0.39 -7.29 -14.16
CA TYR A 69 0.81 -6.79 -14.83
C TYR A 69 1.25 -5.43 -14.27
N VAL A 70 0.30 -4.52 -14.08
CA VAL A 70 0.61 -3.19 -13.52
C VAL A 70 0.96 -3.29 -12.04
N VAL A 71 0.14 -3.99 -11.25
CA VAL A 71 0.24 -3.99 -9.78
C VAL A 71 1.34 -4.93 -9.31
N SER A 72 1.24 -6.23 -9.65
CA SER A 72 2.16 -7.27 -9.19
C SER A 72 3.46 -7.30 -9.99
N GLY A 73 3.48 -6.69 -11.19
CA GLY A 73 4.67 -6.49 -12.02
C GLY A 73 5.29 -5.12 -11.83
N ASN A 74 4.81 -4.12 -12.56
CA ASN A 74 5.47 -2.82 -12.68
C ASN A 74 5.61 -2.07 -11.35
N ILE A 75 4.54 -2.01 -10.55
CA ILE A 75 4.57 -1.31 -9.26
C ILE A 75 5.48 -2.04 -8.27
N ALA A 76 5.43 -3.39 -8.22
CA ALA A 76 6.32 -4.18 -7.38
C ALA A 76 7.78 -3.92 -7.73
N LYS A 77 8.13 -3.99 -9.04
CA LYS A 77 9.48 -3.68 -9.52
C LYS A 77 9.91 -2.26 -9.16
N ALA A 78 9.08 -1.27 -9.46
CA ALA A 78 9.39 0.13 -9.17
C ALA A 78 9.55 0.42 -7.67
N ALA A 79 8.86 -0.33 -6.81
CA ALA A 79 9.05 -0.30 -5.37
C ALA A 79 10.42 -0.87 -4.97
N GLN A 80 10.77 -2.04 -5.51
CA GLN A 80 12.06 -2.69 -5.25
C GLN A 80 13.25 -1.83 -5.71
N ASP A 81 13.13 -1.13 -6.84
CA ASP A 81 14.13 -0.18 -7.35
C ASP A 81 14.37 1.00 -6.37
N GLN A 82 13.38 1.32 -5.53
CA GLN A 82 13.47 2.32 -4.46
C GLN A 82 13.89 1.73 -3.10
N GLY A 83 14.25 0.46 -3.03
CA GLY A 83 14.58 -0.23 -1.78
C GLY A 83 13.37 -0.50 -0.88
N ILE A 84 12.17 -0.53 -1.45
CA ILE A 84 10.93 -0.84 -0.73
C ILE A 84 10.72 -2.36 -0.76
N PHE A 85 10.53 -2.97 0.41
CA PHE A 85 10.22 -4.39 0.51
C PHE A 85 8.77 -4.65 0.07
N VAL A 86 8.53 -5.70 -0.71
CA VAL A 86 7.21 -6.03 -1.24
C VAL A 86 6.63 -7.24 -0.51
N VAL A 87 5.46 -7.08 0.10
CA VAL A 87 4.64 -8.19 0.60
C VAL A 87 3.49 -8.41 -0.37
N MET A 88 3.54 -9.54 -1.06
CA MET A 88 2.57 -9.90 -2.10
C MET A 88 1.64 -11.00 -1.60
N ILE A 89 0.38 -10.68 -1.43
CA ILE A 89 -0.67 -11.62 -1.04
C ILE A 89 -1.42 -12.03 -2.30
N ASP A 90 -1.15 -13.26 -2.75
CA ASP A 90 -1.73 -13.86 -3.96
C ASP A 90 -2.94 -14.72 -3.55
N THR A 91 -4.14 -14.18 -3.77
CA THR A 91 -5.37 -14.83 -3.32
C THR A 91 -5.90 -15.86 -4.34
N GLU A 92 -5.44 -15.79 -5.56
CA GLU A 92 -5.81 -16.71 -6.64
C GLU A 92 -4.78 -17.83 -6.81
N ASN A 93 -3.63 -17.71 -6.13
CA ASN A 93 -2.46 -18.57 -6.31
C ASN A 93 -2.04 -18.69 -7.79
N ALA A 94 -2.21 -17.61 -8.52
CA ALA A 94 -2.03 -17.54 -9.97
C ALA A 94 -0.71 -16.88 -10.40
N LEU A 95 0.00 -16.24 -9.48
CA LEU A 95 1.26 -15.56 -9.79
C LEU A 95 2.39 -16.57 -9.98
N ASP A 96 2.94 -16.57 -11.18
CA ASP A 96 4.07 -17.40 -11.57
C ASP A 96 5.41 -16.68 -11.34
N GLU A 97 6.32 -17.33 -10.62
CA GLU A 97 7.63 -16.77 -10.28
C GLU A 97 8.48 -16.46 -11.53
N LYS A 98 8.43 -17.36 -12.53
CA LYS A 98 9.18 -17.18 -13.78
C LYS A 98 8.66 -15.97 -14.55
N TRP A 99 7.32 -15.76 -14.53
CA TRP A 99 6.73 -14.58 -15.13
C TRP A 99 7.18 -13.30 -14.42
N LEU A 100 7.18 -13.28 -13.08
CA LEU A 100 7.66 -12.13 -12.30
C LEU A 100 9.14 -11.83 -12.62
N LYS A 101 10.00 -12.84 -12.68
CA LYS A 101 11.41 -12.70 -13.07
C LYS A 101 11.57 -12.17 -14.50
N ASN A 102 10.74 -12.61 -15.43
CA ASN A 102 10.79 -12.15 -16.83
C ASN A 102 10.45 -10.66 -16.99
N ILE A 103 9.68 -10.10 -16.07
CA ILE A 103 9.37 -8.65 -16.02
C ILE A 103 10.26 -7.91 -15.02
N ASN A 104 11.37 -8.53 -14.62
CA ASN A 104 12.40 -7.97 -13.74
C ASN A 104 11.95 -7.67 -12.30
N VAL A 105 10.96 -8.37 -11.79
CA VAL A 105 10.66 -8.39 -10.36
C VAL A 105 11.63 -9.33 -9.66
N ASP A 106 12.30 -8.86 -8.64
CA ASP A 106 13.19 -9.66 -7.80
C ASP A 106 12.35 -10.48 -6.80
N THR A 107 12.39 -11.80 -6.94
CA THR A 107 11.62 -12.73 -6.11
C THR A 107 12.43 -13.29 -4.94
N SER A 108 13.62 -12.76 -4.68
CA SER A 108 14.45 -13.16 -3.54
C SER A 108 13.80 -12.77 -2.20
N GLU A 109 14.07 -13.53 -1.16
CA GLU A 109 13.54 -13.31 0.19
C GLU A 109 13.95 -11.93 0.78
N GLU A 110 15.07 -11.36 0.29
CA GLU A 110 15.53 -10.03 0.69
C GLU A 110 14.67 -8.89 0.09
N LYS A 111 13.90 -9.16 -0.95
CA LYS A 111 13.16 -8.15 -1.71
C LYS A 111 11.65 -8.35 -1.68
N MET A 112 11.20 -9.61 -1.55
CA MET A 112 9.79 -9.93 -1.66
C MET A 112 9.41 -11.10 -0.75
N LEU A 113 8.25 -10.98 -0.10
CA LEU A 113 7.56 -12.08 0.55
C LEU A 113 6.25 -12.36 -0.19
N ARG A 114 6.11 -13.55 -0.80
CA ARG A 114 4.85 -14.01 -1.39
C ARG A 114 4.10 -14.90 -0.41
N ILE A 115 2.83 -14.61 -0.20
CA ILE A 115 1.93 -15.36 0.69
C ILE A 115 0.68 -15.74 -0.11
N GLY A 116 0.30 -17.01 -0.10
CA GLY A 116 -1.02 -17.47 -0.57
C GLY A 116 -2.05 -17.37 0.57
N ALA A 117 -3.18 -16.72 0.31
CA ALA A 117 -4.30 -16.66 1.27
C ALA A 117 -5.61 -16.53 0.51
N SER A 118 -6.62 -17.30 0.88
CA SER A 118 -7.93 -17.30 0.21
C SER A 118 -9.06 -16.72 1.07
N MET A 119 -8.83 -16.51 2.36
CA MET A 119 -9.83 -15.99 3.28
C MET A 119 -9.54 -14.57 3.71
N ILE A 120 -10.59 -13.74 3.80
CA ILE A 120 -10.48 -12.34 4.25
C ILE A 120 -9.82 -12.25 5.64
N ASP A 121 -10.19 -13.14 6.55
CA ASP A 121 -9.67 -13.16 7.92
C ASP A 121 -8.16 -13.49 7.96
N GLU A 122 -7.69 -14.34 7.04
CA GLU A 122 -6.27 -14.67 6.91
C GLU A 122 -5.47 -13.47 6.43
N VAL A 123 -5.95 -12.78 5.39
CA VAL A 123 -5.32 -11.55 4.88
C VAL A 123 -5.29 -10.48 5.96
N ALA A 124 -6.41 -10.26 6.65
CA ALA A 124 -6.49 -9.29 7.74
C ALA A 124 -5.50 -9.63 8.87
N LYS A 125 -5.38 -10.92 9.24
CA LYS A 125 -4.43 -11.38 10.24
C LYS A 125 -2.99 -11.19 9.80
N ILE A 126 -2.63 -11.56 8.55
CA ILE A 126 -1.28 -11.38 8.00
C ILE A 126 -0.87 -9.90 8.08
N VAL A 127 -1.74 -8.99 7.60
CA VAL A 127 -1.46 -7.55 7.62
C VAL A 127 -1.37 -7.04 9.07
N HIS A 128 -2.26 -7.49 9.96
CA HIS A 128 -2.24 -7.10 11.36
C HIS A 128 -0.95 -7.51 12.08
N ASP A 129 -0.58 -8.79 11.95
CA ASP A 129 0.60 -9.35 12.61
C ASP A 129 1.88 -8.68 12.11
N PHE A 130 1.98 -8.48 10.78
CA PHE A 130 3.10 -7.77 10.17
C PHE A 130 3.21 -6.32 10.67
N VAL A 131 2.11 -5.57 10.67
CA VAL A 131 2.10 -4.17 11.16
C VAL A 131 2.42 -4.09 12.64
N THR A 132 1.97 -5.07 13.43
CA THR A 132 2.26 -5.13 14.87
C THR A 132 3.75 -5.35 15.13
N ASP A 133 4.35 -6.33 14.43
CA ASP A 133 5.79 -6.60 14.50
C ASP A 133 6.62 -5.42 13.99
N TYR A 134 6.24 -4.83 12.85
CA TYR A 134 6.88 -3.64 12.31
C TYR A 134 6.88 -2.48 13.31
N LYS A 135 5.75 -2.23 13.97
CA LYS A 135 5.65 -1.17 14.99
C LYS A 135 6.55 -1.44 16.19
N ALA A 136 6.58 -2.69 16.66
CA ALA A 136 7.41 -3.08 17.78
C ALA A 136 8.92 -2.86 17.52
N ASN A 137 9.35 -3.09 16.27
CA ASN A 137 10.78 -3.09 15.93
C ASN A 137 11.27 -1.77 15.30
N HIS A 138 10.39 -0.94 14.72
CA HIS A 138 10.82 0.21 13.90
C HIS A 138 10.19 1.54 14.29
N LEU A 139 9.21 1.58 15.20
CA LEU A 139 8.51 2.83 15.52
C LEU A 139 9.42 3.87 16.19
N ASP A 140 10.41 3.41 16.96
CA ASP A 140 11.37 4.26 17.67
C ASP A 140 12.47 4.85 16.75
N LEU A 141 12.58 4.33 15.52
CA LEU A 141 13.53 4.87 14.54
C LEU A 141 13.00 6.20 13.96
N PRO A 142 13.89 7.12 13.54
CA PRO A 142 13.52 8.28 12.73
C PRO A 142 12.77 7.83 11.46
N LYS A 143 11.79 8.62 11.01
CA LYS A 143 10.90 8.27 9.87
C LYS A 143 11.71 7.88 8.62
N GLU A 144 12.82 8.56 8.37
CA GLU A 144 13.68 8.38 7.21
C GLU A 144 14.47 7.06 7.23
N GLN A 145 14.67 6.49 8.42
CA GLN A 145 15.39 5.23 8.63
C GLN A 145 14.46 4.02 8.72
N ARG A 146 13.15 4.24 8.76
CA ARG A 146 12.18 3.14 8.83
C ARG A 146 12.11 2.42 7.48
N PRO A 147 12.18 1.08 7.47
CA PRO A 147 11.98 0.31 6.26
C PRO A 147 10.63 0.65 5.62
N LYS A 148 10.62 0.85 4.32
CA LYS A 148 9.36 1.06 3.58
C LYS A 148 8.85 -0.28 3.09
N ILE A 149 7.54 -0.51 3.26
CA ILE A 149 6.89 -1.75 2.90
C ILE A 149 5.72 -1.45 1.98
N LEU A 150 5.59 -2.21 0.91
CA LEU A 150 4.45 -2.19 0.01
C LEU A 150 3.68 -3.50 0.15
N PHE A 151 2.41 -3.42 0.53
CA PHE A 151 1.49 -4.55 0.43
C PHE A 151 0.77 -4.54 -0.91
N ILE A 152 0.79 -5.66 -1.60
CA ILE A 152 0.01 -5.92 -2.82
C ILE A 152 -0.92 -7.08 -2.52
N ILE A 153 -2.23 -6.90 -2.75
CA ILE A 153 -3.24 -7.95 -2.61
C ILE A 153 -3.87 -8.17 -4.00
N ASP A 154 -3.62 -9.30 -4.60
CA ASP A 154 -4.10 -9.67 -5.93
C ASP A 154 -4.85 -11.02 -5.85
N SER A 155 -6.17 -11.01 -5.85
CA SER A 155 -7.15 -9.94 -5.92
C SER A 155 -8.09 -9.95 -4.72
N ILE A 156 -8.60 -8.80 -4.29
CA ILE A 156 -9.57 -8.74 -3.18
C ILE A 156 -10.89 -9.43 -3.55
N GLY A 157 -11.27 -9.43 -4.82
CA GLY A 157 -12.55 -9.98 -5.29
C GLY A 157 -12.67 -11.50 -5.15
N MET A 158 -11.56 -12.21 -4.97
CA MET A 158 -11.52 -13.67 -4.83
C MET A 158 -11.46 -14.16 -3.37
N LEU A 159 -11.47 -13.21 -2.42
CA LEU A 159 -11.44 -13.57 -0.99
C LEU A 159 -12.79 -14.07 -0.50
N ASP A 160 -12.80 -15.26 0.05
CA ASP A 160 -13.97 -15.87 0.68
C ASP A 160 -14.13 -15.37 2.13
N ARG A 161 -15.39 -15.37 2.59
CA ARG A 161 -15.73 -15.24 4.02
C ARG A 161 -15.92 -16.62 4.62
N LYS A 162 -15.40 -16.85 5.83
CA LYS A 162 -15.82 -18.01 6.61
C LYS A 162 -17.34 -17.95 6.77
N SER A 163 -18.06 -18.95 6.23
CA SER A 163 -19.47 -19.12 6.56
C SER A 163 -19.55 -19.41 8.06
N VAL A 164 -20.18 -18.51 8.81
CA VAL A 164 -20.58 -18.80 10.20
C VAL A 164 -21.75 -19.79 10.07
N VAL A 165 -21.45 -21.06 10.21
CA VAL A 165 -22.45 -22.11 10.37
C VAL A 165 -22.88 -22.15 11.85
#